data_9ed1f47afda0d6ce46496f4e58d28e56
#
_entry.id   9ed1f47afda0d6ce46496f4e58d28e56
#
_cell.length_a   1.000
_cell.length_b   1.000
_cell.length_c   1.000
_cell.angle_alpha   90.00
_cell.angle_beta   90.00
_cell.angle_gamma   90.00
#
_symmetry.space_group_name_H-M   'P 1'
#
loop_
_entity.id
_entity.type
_entity.pdbx_description
1 polymer ?
#
loop_
_entity_poly.entity_id
_entity_poly.type
_entity_poly.pdbx_seq_one_letter_code
_entity_poly.pdbx_strand_id
1 'polypeptide(L)'
;MGSTLDVRRGDIFYADLSPVVGSEQGGLRPVVVIQNNIGNRFSTTIIVAAITSKISKPKMPTHVAVKASEPGKRGLEKDSVILLEQLRTIDKQRLRDKICCLSKKNLGDVDHALQISVGLISIKGNK
;
A
#
# COMPACT_ATOMS: atom_id res chain seq x y z
N MET A 1 8.96 -7.03 25.85
CA MET A 1 8.34 -6.65 25.17
C MET A 1 8.87 -5.95 24.14
N GLY A 2 9.33 -6.31 23.33
CA GLY A 2 9.87 -5.56 22.32
C GLY A 2 9.03 -4.33 22.06
N SER A 3 9.58 -3.36 21.50
CA SER A 3 8.83 -2.20 21.15
C SER A 3 7.77 -2.58 20.15
N THR A 4 6.64 -1.99 20.28
CA THR A 4 5.63 -2.13 19.25
C THR A 4 6.01 -1.26 18.09
N LEU A 5 5.83 -1.78 16.89
CA LEU A 5 6.04 -1.02 15.69
C LEU A 5 4.94 0.02 15.57
N ASP A 6 5.31 1.28 15.42
CA ASP A 6 4.35 2.36 15.25
C ASP A 6 3.91 2.40 13.79
N VAL A 7 2.71 1.93 13.54
CA VAL A 7 2.16 1.82 12.19
C VAL A 7 0.92 2.69 12.10
N ARG A 8 0.89 3.54 11.09
CA ARG A 8 -0.26 4.41 10.84
C ARG A 8 -0.76 4.26 9.42
N ARG A 9 -2.05 4.47 9.24
CA ARG A 9 -2.66 4.41 7.92
C ARG A 9 -1.96 5.41 6.99
N GLY A 10 -1.60 4.96 5.80
CA GLY A 10 -0.86 5.77 4.82
C GLY A 10 0.64 5.60 4.90
N ASP A 11 1.17 4.92 5.91
CA ASP A 11 2.60 4.63 5.98
C ASP A 11 2.98 3.63 4.91
N ILE A 12 4.19 3.80 4.35
CA ILE A 12 4.76 2.87 3.38
C ILE A 12 5.93 2.15 4.06
N PHE A 13 5.87 0.82 4.05
CA PHE A 13 6.91 -0.04 4.60
C PHE A 13 7.38 -1.01 3.54
N TYR A 14 8.62 -1.46 3.65
CA TYR A 14 8.98 -2.73 3.00
C TYR A 14 8.32 -3.86 3.76
N ALA A 15 7.83 -4.84 3.04
CA ALA A 15 7.23 -6.04 3.63
C ALA A 15 7.59 -7.26 2.81
N ASP A 16 7.73 -8.39 3.49
CA ASP A 16 7.94 -9.66 2.83
C ASP A 16 6.58 -10.28 2.54
N LEU A 17 6.22 -10.31 1.27
CA LEU A 17 4.92 -10.81 0.82
C LEU A 17 4.95 -12.27 0.38
N SER A 18 6.11 -12.93 0.43
CA SER A 18 6.22 -14.33 0.06
C SER A 18 5.63 -15.23 1.15
N PRO A 19 5.10 -16.41 0.79
CA PRO A 19 4.92 -16.91 -0.57
C PRO A 19 3.66 -16.38 -1.22
N VAL A 20 3.65 -16.40 -2.55
CA VAL A 20 2.48 -15.97 -3.33
C VAL A 20 2.20 -16.98 -4.43
N VAL A 21 1.03 -16.83 -5.08
CA VAL A 21 0.61 -17.69 -6.17
C VAL A 21 0.29 -16.82 -7.39
N GLY A 22 0.78 -17.26 -8.55
CA GLY A 22 0.41 -16.66 -9.83
C GLY A 22 0.69 -15.17 -9.92
N SER A 23 -0.33 -14.39 -10.19
CA SER A 23 -0.22 -12.95 -10.44
C SER A 23 -0.11 -12.09 -9.18
N GLU A 24 -0.10 -12.71 -8.01
CA GLU A 24 0.04 -11.96 -6.76
C GLU A 24 1.42 -11.31 -6.67
N GLN A 25 1.44 -10.11 -6.08
CA GLN A 25 2.71 -9.43 -5.85
C GLN A 25 3.45 -10.11 -4.70
N GLY A 26 4.69 -10.52 -4.92
CA GLY A 26 5.46 -11.26 -3.91
C GLY A 26 6.83 -10.67 -3.67
N GLY A 27 7.59 -11.32 -2.79
CA GLY A 27 8.94 -10.90 -2.42
C GLY A 27 8.95 -9.71 -1.47
N LEU A 28 10.14 -9.18 -1.25
CA LEU A 28 10.30 -7.99 -0.42
C LEU A 28 10.00 -6.77 -1.28
N ARG A 29 8.98 -6.03 -0.92
CA ARG A 29 8.57 -4.86 -1.70
C ARG A 29 7.82 -3.84 -0.86
N PRO A 30 7.69 -2.61 -1.37
CA PRO A 30 6.92 -1.61 -0.64
C PRO A 30 5.43 -1.95 -0.61
N VAL A 31 4.82 -1.65 0.53
CA VAL A 31 3.37 -1.74 0.70
C VAL A 31 2.90 -0.48 1.40
N VAL A 32 1.65 -0.11 1.18
CA VAL A 32 1.04 0.98 1.93
C VAL A 32 0.02 0.42 2.91
N VAL A 33 0.03 0.94 4.11
CA VAL A 33 -0.91 0.54 5.16
C VAL A 33 -2.24 1.20 4.90
N ILE A 34 -3.29 0.40 4.72
CA ILE A 34 -4.64 0.90 4.49
C ILE A 34 -5.58 0.60 5.65
N GLN A 35 -5.17 -0.23 6.60
CA GLN A 35 -5.98 -0.55 7.77
C GLN A 35 -6.16 0.67 8.66
N ASN A 36 -7.31 0.77 9.32
CA ASN A 36 -7.59 1.86 10.22
C ASN A 36 -6.63 1.88 11.41
N ASN A 37 -6.47 3.06 12.04
CA ASN A 37 -5.45 3.23 13.07
C ASN A 37 -5.76 2.53 14.39
N ILE A 38 -7.01 2.22 14.66
CA ILE A 38 -7.33 1.42 15.84
C ILE A 38 -6.82 -0.01 15.63
N GLY A 39 -7.10 -0.59 14.47
CA GLY A 39 -6.56 -1.89 14.11
C GLY A 39 -5.04 -1.88 14.06
N ASN A 40 -4.44 -0.83 13.51
CA ASN A 40 -2.99 -0.72 13.44
C ASN A 40 -2.35 -0.74 14.82
N ARG A 41 -3.03 -0.18 15.80
CA ARG A 41 -2.50 -0.13 17.16
C ARG A 41 -2.67 -1.46 17.91
N PHE A 42 -3.82 -2.12 17.75
CA PHE A 42 -4.18 -3.24 18.61
C PHE A 42 -4.13 -4.60 17.96
N SER A 43 -4.23 -4.68 16.63
CA SER A 43 -4.21 -5.97 15.95
C SER A 43 -2.78 -6.46 15.73
N THR A 44 -2.61 -7.77 15.69
CA THR A 44 -1.33 -8.38 15.30
C THR A 44 -1.18 -8.47 13.78
N THR A 45 -2.25 -8.21 13.05
CA THR A 45 -2.24 -8.23 11.59
C THR A 45 -2.54 -6.84 11.05
N ILE A 46 -2.20 -6.65 9.77
CA ILE A 46 -2.36 -5.35 9.13
C ILE A 46 -2.78 -5.54 7.69
N ILE A 47 -3.72 -4.71 7.24
CA ILE A 47 -4.17 -4.73 5.85
C ILE A 47 -3.33 -3.75 5.05
N VAL A 48 -2.71 -4.23 3.98
CA VAL A 48 -1.83 -3.43 3.13
C VAL A 48 -2.23 -3.58 1.66
N ALA A 49 -1.79 -2.64 0.85
CA ALA A 49 -1.87 -2.73 -0.60
C ALA A 49 -0.46 -2.76 -1.17
N ALA A 50 -0.23 -3.62 -2.16
CA ALA A 50 1.08 -3.76 -2.77
C ALA A 50 1.42 -2.56 -3.65
N ILE A 51 2.70 -2.22 -3.71
CA ILE A 51 3.22 -1.16 -4.56
C ILE A 51 4.21 -1.79 -5.53
N THR A 52 4.13 -1.41 -6.81
CA THR A 52 5.04 -1.92 -7.83
C THR A 52 5.67 -0.79 -8.62
N SER A 53 6.95 -0.95 -8.96
CA SER A 53 7.63 -0.04 -9.88
C SER A 53 7.73 -0.61 -11.30
N LYS A 54 7.15 -1.78 -11.55
CA LYS A 54 7.17 -2.39 -12.88
C LYS A 54 6.29 -1.64 -13.87
N ILE A 55 5.31 -0.90 -13.38
CA ILE A 55 4.53 0.02 -14.19
C ILE A 55 4.64 1.39 -13.53
N SER A 56 4.58 2.45 -14.33
CA SER A 56 4.73 3.80 -13.81
C SER A 56 3.46 4.62 -13.95
N LYS A 57 2.45 4.09 -14.61
CA LYS A 57 1.19 4.79 -14.83
C LYS A 57 0.02 3.87 -14.49
N PRO A 58 -1.05 4.44 -13.93
CA PRO A 58 -2.25 3.67 -13.66
C PRO A 58 -2.82 3.06 -14.93
N LYS A 59 -3.24 1.81 -14.84
CA LYS A 59 -3.89 1.08 -15.93
C LYS A 59 -5.31 0.67 -15.57
N MET A 60 -5.70 0.84 -14.33
CA MET A 60 -7.03 0.49 -13.84
C MET A 60 -7.47 1.55 -12.84
N PRO A 61 -8.79 1.69 -12.62
CA PRO A 61 -9.29 2.64 -11.61
C PRO A 61 -8.81 2.34 -10.19
N THR A 62 -8.34 1.13 -9.94
CA THR A 62 -7.81 0.73 -8.63
C THR A 62 -6.32 1.03 -8.48
N HIS A 63 -5.70 1.66 -9.48
CA HIS A 63 -4.28 2.01 -9.45
C HIS A 63 -4.10 3.47 -9.05
N VAL A 64 -3.10 3.73 -8.20
CA VAL A 64 -2.77 5.10 -7.78
C VAL A 64 -1.28 5.32 -8.02
N ALA A 65 -0.95 6.34 -8.83
CA ALA A 65 0.44 6.68 -9.12
C ALA A 65 1.06 7.41 -7.93
N VAL A 66 2.30 7.05 -7.62
CA VAL A 66 3.11 7.74 -6.61
C VAL A 66 4.48 8.00 -7.21
N LYS A 67 4.89 9.25 -7.23
CA LYS A 67 6.18 9.61 -7.81
C LYS A 67 7.32 9.27 -6.86
N ALA A 68 8.48 8.97 -7.43
CA ALA A 68 9.69 8.78 -6.68
C ALA A 68 10.02 10.05 -5.90
N SER A 69 10.69 9.88 -4.78
CA SER A 69 11.20 11.02 -4.02
C SER A 69 12.37 11.65 -4.76
N GLU A 70 12.62 12.92 -4.46
CA GLU A 70 13.82 13.59 -4.96
C GLU A 70 15.07 12.95 -4.35
N PRO A 71 16.20 12.98 -5.07
CA PRO A 71 17.44 12.41 -4.53
C PRO A 71 17.77 13.00 -3.17
N GLY A 72 18.15 12.12 -2.24
CA GLY A 72 18.49 12.52 -0.88
C GLY A 72 17.32 12.72 0.04
N LYS A 73 16.09 12.58 -0.47
CA LYS A 73 14.89 12.69 0.35
C LYS A 73 14.28 11.32 0.60
N ARG A 74 13.54 11.22 1.69
CA ARG A 74 12.88 9.97 2.06
C ARG A 74 11.73 9.70 1.12
N GLY A 75 11.60 8.47 0.66
CA GLY A 75 10.49 8.07 -0.19
C GLY A 75 10.86 6.90 -1.08
N LEU A 76 10.00 6.65 -2.08
CA LEU A 76 10.23 5.58 -3.04
C LEU A 76 11.34 5.99 -4.02
N GLU A 77 12.16 5.02 -4.40
CA GLU A 77 13.28 5.28 -5.29
C GLU A 77 12.86 5.44 -6.74
N LYS A 78 11.74 4.85 -7.11
CA LYS A 78 11.23 4.87 -8.49
C LYS A 78 9.77 5.26 -8.50
N ASP A 79 9.35 5.87 -9.60
CA ASP A 79 7.92 6.08 -9.83
C ASP A 79 7.21 4.75 -9.75
N SER A 80 6.12 4.70 -9.02
CA SER A 80 5.45 3.44 -8.67
C SER A 80 3.95 3.59 -8.75
N VAL A 81 3.27 2.47 -8.68
CA VAL A 81 1.81 2.42 -8.66
C VAL A 81 1.37 1.58 -7.48
N ILE A 82 0.43 2.09 -6.71
CA ILE A 82 -0.23 1.33 -5.66
C ILE A 82 -1.36 0.54 -6.30
N LEU A 83 -1.43 -0.74 -5.98
CA LEU A 83 -2.38 -1.67 -6.58
C LEU A 83 -3.47 -1.99 -5.57
N LEU A 84 -4.58 -1.24 -5.61
CA LEU A 84 -5.64 -1.45 -4.63
C LEU A 84 -6.45 -2.72 -4.88
N GLU A 85 -6.21 -3.43 -5.98
CA GLU A 85 -6.75 -4.76 -6.17
C GLU A 85 -5.86 -5.83 -5.55
N GLN A 86 -4.64 -5.48 -5.12
CA GLN A 86 -3.69 -6.40 -4.46
C GLN A 86 -3.65 -6.11 -2.98
N LEU A 87 -4.77 -6.33 -2.32
CA LEU A 87 -4.87 -6.13 -0.88
C LEU A 87 -4.46 -7.41 -0.16
N ARG A 88 -3.75 -7.27 0.95
CA ARG A 88 -3.38 -8.42 1.77
C ARG A 88 -3.45 -8.06 3.23
N THR A 89 -3.89 -9.02 4.02
CA THR A 89 -3.74 -8.96 5.47
C THR A 89 -2.51 -9.79 5.81
N ILE A 90 -1.54 -9.15 6.43
CA ILE A 90 -0.28 -9.79 6.78
C ILE A 90 -0.03 -9.63 8.27
N ASP A 91 0.79 -10.53 8.82
CA ASP A 91 1.26 -10.38 10.19
C ASP A 91 2.20 -9.17 10.24
N LYS A 92 2.14 -8.39 11.30
CA LYS A 92 3.01 -7.23 11.46
C LYS A 92 4.49 -7.61 11.39
N GLN A 93 4.84 -8.85 11.74
CA GLN A 93 6.23 -9.30 11.67
C GLN A 93 6.78 -9.33 10.24
N ARG A 94 5.91 -9.28 9.23
CA ARG A 94 6.36 -9.21 7.85
C ARG A 94 6.81 -7.81 7.45
N LEU A 95 6.48 -6.80 8.23
CA LEU A 95 6.91 -5.42 7.95
C LEU A 95 8.41 -5.28 8.26
N ARG A 96 9.11 -4.57 7.38
CA ARG A 96 10.51 -4.22 7.53
C ARG A 96 10.61 -2.71 7.71
N ASP A 97 11.62 -2.07 7.16
CA ASP A 97 11.85 -0.66 7.37
C ASP A 97 10.71 0.20 6.83
N LYS A 98 10.37 1.22 7.59
CA LYS A 98 9.43 2.24 7.11
C LYS A 98 10.15 3.13 6.12
N ILE A 99 9.51 3.34 4.96
CA ILE A 99 10.09 4.16 3.89
C ILE A 99 9.68 5.62 4.06
N CYS A 100 8.37 5.86 4.17
CA CYS A 100 7.81 7.20 4.28
C CYS A 100 6.30 7.07 4.55
N CYS A 101 5.58 8.17 4.46
CA CYS A 101 4.13 8.15 4.47
C CYS A 101 3.60 8.87 3.22
N LEU A 102 2.39 8.50 2.81
CA LEU A 102 1.74 9.16 1.67
C LEU A 102 1.37 10.59 2.01
N SER A 103 1.38 11.45 0.98
CA SER A 103 0.80 12.78 1.09
C SER A 103 -0.72 12.65 1.28
N LYS A 104 -1.34 13.74 1.75
CA LYS A 104 -2.80 13.76 1.89
C LYS A 104 -3.48 13.53 0.54
N LYS A 105 -2.93 14.11 -0.53
CA LYS A 105 -3.51 13.94 -1.86
C LYS A 105 -3.46 12.48 -2.28
N ASN A 106 -2.31 11.85 -2.15
CA ASN A 106 -2.19 10.45 -2.53
C ASN A 106 -3.04 9.54 -1.66
N LEU A 107 -3.15 9.84 -0.38
CA LEU A 107 -4.02 9.05 0.49
C LEU A 107 -5.49 9.19 0.09
N GLY A 108 -5.93 10.39 -0.31
CA GLY A 108 -7.27 10.58 -0.84
C GLY A 108 -7.50 9.75 -2.10
N ASP A 109 -6.52 9.72 -3.00
CA ASP A 109 -6.60 8.89 -4.21
C ASP A 109 -6.68 7.40 -3.86
N VAL A 110 -5.93 6.97 -2.85
CA VAL A 110 -5.97 5.59 -2.36
C VAL A 110 -7.36 5.27 -1.79
N ASP A 111 -7.92 6.18 -1.01
CA ASP A 111 -9.25 5.97 -0.44
C ASP A 111 -10.30 5.76 -1.54
N HIS A 112 -10.25 6.59 -2.57
CA HIS A 112 -11.17 6.46 -3.69
C HIS A 112 -10.98 5.14 -4.43
N ALA A 113 -9.74 4.79 -4.76
CA ALA A 113 -9.44 3.55 -5.47
C ALA A 113 -9.81 2.33 -4.62
N LEU A 114 -9.63 2.41 -3.30
CA LEU A 114 -10.00 1.33 -2.39
C LEU A 114 -11.51 1.11 -2.39
N GLN A 115 -12.30 2.19 -2.37
CA GLN A 115 -13.75 2.08 -2.42
C GLN A 115 -14.22 1.38 -3.70
N ILE A 116 -13.55 1.67 -4.82
CA ILE A 116 -13.83 0.99 -6.08
C ILE A 116 -13.44 -0.48 -5.98
N SER A 117 -12.26 -0.75 -5.47
CA SER A 117 -11.70 -2.10 -5.41
C SER A 117 -12.59 -3.07 -4.64
N VAL A 118 -13.16 -2.62 -3.54
CA VAL A 118 -14.00 -3.49 -2.69
C VAL A 118 -15.49 -3.30 -2.96
N GLY A 119 -15.84 -2.56 -4.00
CA GLY A 119 -17.24 -2.48 -4.45
C GLY A 119 -18.12 -1.53 -3.67
N LEU A 120 -17.52 -0.62 -2.89
CA LEU A 120 -18.31 0.35 -2.13
C LEU A 120 -18.89 1.45 -3.02
N ILE A 121 -18.24 1.73 -4.14
CA ILE A 121 -18.74 2.66 -5.14
C ILE A 121 -18.53 2.05 -6.53
N SER A 122 -19.35 2.47 -7.47
CA SER A 122 -19.24 2.03 -8.85
C SER A 122 -18.36 2.97 -9.65
N ILE A 123 -17.75 2.44 -10.71
CA ILE A 123 -17.02 3.29 -11.65
C ILE A 123 -18.05 3.94 -12.56
N LYS A 124 -18.04 5.27 -12.59
CA LYS A 124 -19.00 6.01 -13.38
C LYS A 124 -18.84 5.70 -14.85
N GLY A 125 -19.96 5.44 -15.54
CA GLY A 125 -19.95 5.12 -16.95
C GLY A 125 -19.56 3.69 -17.28
N ASN A 126 -19.25 2.89 -16.27
CA ASN A 126 -18.85 1.52 -16.48
C ASN A 126 -20.02 0.59 -16.11
N LYS A 127 -20.42 -0.22 -17.02
CA LYS A 127 -21.55 -1.12 -16.81
C LYS A 127 -21.09 -2.50 -16.43
#